data_24bc79372949aadcebf39e51b29a9df9
#
_entry.id   24bc79372949aadcebf39e51b29a9df9
#
_cell.length_a   1.000
_cell.length_b   1.000
_cell.length_c   1.000
_cell.angle_alpha   90.00
_cell.angle_beta   90.00
_cell.angle_gamma   90.00
#
_symmetry.space_group_name_H-M   'P 1'
#
loop_
_entity.id
_entity.type
_entity.pdbx_description
1 polymer ?
#
loop_
_entity_poly.entity_id
_entity_poly.type
_entity_poly.pdbx_seq_one_letter_code
_entity_poly.pdbx_strand_id
1 'polypeptide(L)'
;ANICDTDGKLDLEERYLQKIDYALASIHPFAFTAGSRKENTLASVRAFQNPYVKILGHPDDGRFPLDYEELVREAKQAHVALEVNNSSLDPRSSRQGGRENIIELLKTCMKYEQPVIMGTDSHMCFAIGKFVETEQLMRELDFPTELVLNYDPENIHKLINITL
;
A
#
# COMPACT_ATOMS: atom_id res chain seq x y z
N ALA A 1 -0.32 -10.94 2.45
CA ALA A 1 -1.57 -11.63 2.15
C ALA A 1 -2.20 -11.06 0.89
N ASN A 2 -2.88 -11.92 0.11
CA ASN A 2 -3.60 -11.45 -1.07
C ASN A 2 -5.06 -11.13 -0.70
N ILE A 3 -5.59 -10.05 -1.27
CA ILE A 3 -7.03 -9.76 -1.27
C ILE A 3 -7.65 -10.63 -2.38
N CYS A 4 -8.67 -11.42 -2.05
CA CYS A 4 -9.21 -12.45 -2.95
C CYS A 4 -10.56 -12.10 -3.58
N ASP A 5 -11.32 -11.21 -2.97
CA ASP A 5 -12.65 -10.83 -3.44
C ASP A 5 -13.01 -9.38 -3.06
N THR A 6 -14.18 -8.94 -3.52
CA THR A 6 -14.72 -7.60 -3.24
C THR A 6 -15.17 -7.42 -1.78
N ASP A 7 -15.23 -8.49 -0.99
CA ASP A 7 -15.50 -8.41 0.45
C ASP A 7 -14.24 -8.20 1.28
N GLY A 8 -13.08 -8.08 0.62
CA GLY A 8 -11.78 -7.83 1.26
C GLY A 8 -11.20 -9.07 1.94
N LYS A 9 -11.68 -10.26 1.58
CA LYS A 9 -11.19 -11.51 2.15
C LYS A 9 -9.73 -11.73 1.80
N LEU A 10 -8.94 -12.11 2.79
CA LEU A 10 -7.54 -12.47 2.62
C LEU A 10 -7.39 -13.98 2.34
N ASP A 11 -6.34 -14.34 1.60
CA ASP A 11 -5.94 -15.73 1.38
C ASP A 11 -5.30 -16.39 2.62
N LEU A 12 -5.03 -15.61 3.67
CA LEU A 12 -4.47 -16.09 4.91
C LEU A 12 -5.57 -16.26 5.98
N GLU A 13 -5.70 -17.49 6.48
CA GLU A 13 -6.69 -17.82 7.52
C GLU A 13 -6.36 -17.13 8.85
N GLU A 14 -7.39 -16.79 9.63
CA GLU A 14 -7.31 -16.12 10.94
C GLU A 14 -6.28 -16.79 11.89
N ARG A 15 -6.24 -18.13 11.93
CA ARG A 15 -5.29 -18.88 12.77
C ARG A 15 -3.81 -18.60 12.46
N TYR A 16 -3.51 -18.09 11.26
CA TYR A 16 -2.15 -17.69 10.89
C TYR A 16 -1.93 -16.20 11.14
N LEU A 17 -2.95 -15.38 10.87
CA LEU A 17 -2.92 -13.94 11.15
C LEU A 17 -2.64 -13.67 12.63
N GLN A 18 -3.21 -14.46 13.54
CA GLN A 18 -2.97 -14.37 14.99
C GLN A 18 -1.52 -14.65 15.43
N LYS A 19 -0.67 -15.12 14.52
CA LYS A 19 0.74 -15.48 14.83
C LYS A 19 1.76 -14.47 14.26
N ILE A 20 1.29 -13.43 13.60
CA ILE A 20 2.12 -12.40 13.00
C ILE A 20 1.81 -11.05 13.63
N ASP A 21 2.78 -10.14 13.60
CA ASP A 21 2.61 -8.79 14.17
C ASP A 21 1.68 -7.94 13.31
N TYR A 22 1.76 -8.08 11.98
CA TYR A 22 0.90 -7.40 11.02
C TYR A 22 0.88 -8.11 9.67
N ALA A 23 -0.12 -7.80 8.86
CA ALA A 23 -0.23 -8.21 7.47
C ALA A 23 -0.10 -7.00 6.53
N LEU A 24 0.68 -7.18 5.46
CA LEU A 24 0.60 -6.38 4.26
C LEU A 24 -0.40 -7.06 3.33
N ALA A 25 -1.50 -6.38 2.99
CA ALA A 25 -2.51 -6.87 2.05
C ALA A 25 -2.30 -6.24 0.67
N SER A 26 -2.50 -7.00 -0.40
CA SER A 26 -2.31 -6.50 -1.77
C SER A 26 -3.20 -7.24 -2.77
N ILE A 27 -3.46 -6.61 -3.90
CA ILE A 27 -4.20 -7.22 -5.02
C ILE A 27 -3.20 -7.76 -6.05
N HIS A 28 -3.38 -9.03 -6.43
CA HIS A 28 -2.57 -9.68 -7.46
C HIS A 28 -3.43 -10.42 -8.47
N PRO A 29 -3.00 -10.49 -9.76
CA PRO A 29 -3.81 -11.09 -10.85
C PRO A 29 -4.17 -12.57 -10.65
N PHE A 30 -3.36 -13.32 -9.89
CA PHE A 30 -3.61 -14.73 -9.63
C PHE A 30 -4.60 -14.98 -8.48
N ALA A 31 -4.85 -13.97 -7.64
CA ALA A 31 -5.71 -14.06 -6.47
C ALA A 31 -7.02 -13.28 -6.61
N PHE A 32 -7.02 -12.22 -7.43
CA PHE A 32 -8.15 -11.31 -7.58
C PHE A 32 -8.46 -11.06 -9.05
N THR A 33 -9.73 -11.18 -9.42
CA THR A 33 -10.20 -10.80 -10.76
C THR A 33 -10.45 -9.29 -10.78
N ALA A 34 -9.74 -8.58 -11.66
CA ALA A 34 -9.91 -7.14 -11.82
C ALA A 34 -11.35 -6.78 -12.15
N GLY A 35 -11.90 -5.89 -11.36
CA GLY A 35 -13.23 -5.32 -11.54
C GLY A 35 -13.17 -3.85 -12.01
N SER A 36 -14.27 -3.16 -11.86
CA SER A 36 -14.33 -1.71 -12.03
C SER A 36 -13.48 -1.01 -10.96
N ARG A 37 -13.13 0.26 -11.19
CA ARG A 37 -12.43 1.10 -10.19
C ARG A 37 -13.11 1.01 -8.82
N LYS A 38 -14.44 1.09 -8.77
CA LYS A 38 -15.21 1.02 -7.54
C LYS A 38 -15.08 -0.34 -6.84
N GLU A 39 -15.14 -1.44 -7.58
CA GLU A 39 -15.03 -2.79 -7.00
C GLU A 39 -13.64 -3.05 -6.45
N ASN A 40 -12.60 -2.65 -7.18
CA ASN A 40 -11.22 -2.81 -6.71
C ASN A 40 -10.95 -1.95 -5.46
N THR A 41 -11.46 -0.70 -5.44
CA THR A 41 -11.35 0.18 -4.26
C THR A 41 -12.08 -0.43 -3.07
N LEU A 42 -13.30 -0.91 -3.28
CA LEU A 42 -14.10 -1.53 -2.23
C LEU A 42 -13.42 -2.76 -1.64
N ALA A 43 -12.80 -3.61 -2.47
CA ALA A 43 -12.03 -4.77 -2.01
C ALA A 43 -10.88 -4.34 -1.06
N SER A 44 -10.13 -3.32 -1.45
CA SER A 44 -9.03 -2.78 -0.65
C SER A 44 -9.52 -2.19 0.68
N VAL A 45 -10.55 -1.36 0.62
CA VAL A 45 -11.14 -0.70 1.81
C VAL A 45 -11.74 -1.72 2.79
N ARG A 46 -12.40 -2.75 2.29
CA ARG A 46 -12.94 -3.82 3.14
C ARG A 46 -11.85 -4.66 3.80
N ALA A 47 -10.71 -4.85 3.11
CA ALA A 47 -9.57 -5.53 3.72
C ALA A 47 -8.99 -4.76 4.93
N PHE A 48 -9.16 -3.42 5.00
CA PHE A 48 -8.75 -2.61 6.15
C PHE A 48 -9.54 -2.93 7.43
N GLN A 49 -10.71 -3.56 7.32
CA GLN A 49 -11.49 -3.99 8.48
C GLN A 49 -10.84 -5.17 9.23
N ASN A 50 -9.90 -5.86 8.59
CA ASN A 50 -9.13 -6.90 9.25
C ASN A 50 -8.07 -6.25 10.15
N PRO A 51 -8.08 -6.47 11.47
CA PRO A 51 -7.22 -5.78 12.43
C PRO A 51 -5.72 -6.04 12.23
N TYR A 52 -5.36 -7.11 11.54
CA TYR A 52 -3.97 -7.44 11.23
C TYR A 52 -3.44 -6.68 10.00
N VAL A 53 -4.32 -6.17 9.13
CA VAL A 53 -3.90 -5.39 7.96
C VAL A 53 -3.46 -4.00 8.40
N LYS A 54 -2.17 -3.73 8.28
CA LYS A 54 -1.56 -2.44 8.62
C LYS A 54 -0.98 -1.72 7.42
N ILE A 55 -0.80 -2.42 6.30
CA ILE A 55 -0.24 -1.85 5.07
C ILE A 55 -1.04 -2.37 3.89
N LEU A 56 -1.41 -1.48 2.96
CA LEU A 56 -1.84 -1.85 1.62
C LEU A 56 -0.64 -1.80 0.68
N GLY A 57 -0.27 -2.94 0.13
CA GLY A 57 0.88 -3.08 -0.75
C GLY A 57 0.57 -2.62 -2.17
N HIS A 58 1.52 -1.93 -2.79
CA HIS A 58 1.56 -1.46 -4.19
C HIS A 58 0.18 -1.12 -4.83
N PRO A 59 -0.58 -0.17 -4.28
CA PRO A 59 -1.90 0.21 -4.81
C PRO A 59 -1.82 1.02 -6.12
N ASP A 60 -0.76 0.82 -6.88
CA ASP A 60 -0.39 1.61 -8.06
C ASP A 60 -0.53 0.84 -9.37
N ASP A 61 -0.89 -0.45 -9.34
CA ASP A 61 -1.01 -1.26 -10.54
C ASP A 61 -2.30 -0.92 -11.33
N GLY A 62 -2.14 -0.28 -12.48
CA GLY A 62 -3.25 0.14 -13.34
C GLY A 62 -4.11 -0.99 -13.90
N ARG A 63 -3.68 -2.25 -13.75
CA ARG A 63 -4.55 -3.41 -14.01
C ARG A 63 -5.71 -3.49 -13.03
N PHE A 64 -5.56 -2.87 -11.85
CA PHE A 64 -6.56 -2.78 -10.79
C PHE A 64 -6.80 -1.32 -10.45
N PRO A 65 -7.44 -0.54 -11.33
CA PRO A 65 -7.62 0.89 -11.10
C PRO A 65 -8.36 1.16 -9.79
N LEU A 66 -7.87 2.14 -9.02
CA LEU A 66 -8.40 2.52 -7.71
C LEU A 66 -8.89 3.97 -7.73
N ASP A 67 -9.87 4.27 -6.89
CA ASP A 67 -10.23 5.63 -6.52
C ASP A 67 -9.35 6.06 -5.34
N TYR A 68 -8.29 6.84 -5.63
CA TYR A 68 -7.34 7.24 -4.59
C TYR A 68 -7.95 8.19 -3.57
N GLU A 69 -8.96 8.98 -3.94
CA GLU A 69 -9.64 9.87 -3.00
C GLU A 69 -10.38 9.06 -1.91
N GLU A 70 -11.14 8.04 -2.32
CA GLU A 70 -11.81 7.12 -1.40
C GLU A 70 -10.80 6.28 -0.64
N LEU A 71 -9.85 5.66 -1.33
CA LEU A 71 -8.84 4.78 -0.74
C LEU A 71 -8.05 5.46 0.38
N VAL A 72 -7.54 6.66 0.13
CA VAL A 72 -6.71 7.41 1.08
C VAL A 72 -7.51 7.82 2.31
N ARG A 73 -8.76 8.27 2.13
CA ARG A 73 -9.64 8.62 3.25
C ARG A 73 -9.93 7.42 4.15
N GLU A 74 -10.28 6.30 3.55
CA GLU A 74 -10.59 5.08 4.29
C GLU A 74 -9.34 4.48 4.96
N ALA A 75 -8.17 4.51 4.29
CA ALA A 75 -6.91 4.08 4.88
C ALA A 75 -6.54 4.93 6.11
N LYS A 76 -6.77 6.26 6.05
CA LYS A 76 -6.55 7.14 7.21
C LYS A 76 -7.44 6.79 8.39
N GLN A 77 -8.72 6.54 8.16
CA GLN A 77 -9.67 6.16 9.21
C GLN A 77 -9.33 4.81 9.83
N ALA A 78 -8.89 3.87 9.02
CA ALA A 78 -8.52 2.52 9.45
C ALA A 78 -7.08 2.42 10.00
N HIS A 79 -6.31 3.52 10.01
CA HIS A 79 -4.90 3.53 10.40
C HIS A 79 -4.05 2.53 9.60
N VAL A 80 -4.32 2.40 8.30
CA VAL A 80 -3.56 1.56 7.37
C VAL A 80 -2.62 2.44 6.56
N ALA A 81 -1.33 2.11 6.54
CA ALA A 81 -0.36 2.79 5.69
C ALA A 81 -0.49 2.35 4.23
N LEU A 82 -0.23 3.27 3.30
CA LEU A 82 -0.22 2.97 1.87
C LEU A 82 1.22 2.83 1.39
N GLU A 83 1.52 1.73 0.71
CA GLU A 83 2.86 1.49 0.19
C GLU A 83 3.14 2.35 -1.03
N VAL A 84 4.32 2.96 -1.05
CA VAL A 84 4.95 3.53 -2.25
C VAL A 84 6.02 2.55 -2.69
N ASN A 85 5.72 1.78 -3.72
CA ASN A 85 6.53 0.64 -4.11
C ASN A 85 7.64 1.05 -5.09
N ASN A 86 8.90 0.89 -4.67
CA ASN A 86 10.06 1.28 -5.48
C ASN A 86 10.16 0.46 -6.78
N SER A 87 9.78 -0.83 -6.74
CA SER A 87 9.82 -1.69 -7.94
C SER A 87 8.81 -1.26 -9.01
N SER A 88 7.69 -0.63 -8.63
CA SER A 88 6.70 -0.09 -9.56
C SER A 88 7.22 1.07 -10.39
N LEU A 89 8.25 1.76 -9.92
CA LEU A 89 8.89 2.89 -10.60
C LEU A 89 10.00 2.45 -11.58
N ASP A 90 10.44 1.20 -11.52
CA ASP A 90 11.38 0.64 -12.50
C ASP A 90 10.68 0.55 -13.88
N PRO A 91 11.25 1.11 -14.95
CA PRO A 91 10.67 1.01 -16.30
C PRO A 91 10.46 -0.43 -16.79
N ARG A 92 11.12 -1.41 -16.16
CA ARG A 92 10.98 -2.84 -16.46
C ARG A 92 9.89 -3.51 -15.62
N SER A 93 9.21 -2.75 -14.77
CA SER A 93 8.13 -3.28 -13.93
C SER A 93 7.02 -3.89 -14.79
N SER A 94 6.44 -4.99 -14.32
CA SER A 94 5.25 -5.59 -14.93
C SER A 94 3.96 -4.83 -14.61
N ARG A 95 4.00 -3.87 -13.66
CA ARG A 95 2.84 -3.05 -13.28
C ARG A 95 2.58 -1.97 -14.33
N GLN A 96 1.31 -1.71 -14.59
CA GLN A 96 0.89 -0.73 -15.59
C GLN A 96 0.63 0.63 -14.95
N GLY A 97 1.19 1.71 -15.54
CA GLY A 97 0.96 3.08 -15.09
C GLY A 97 1.49 3.39 -13.68
N GLY A 98 2.45 2.58 -13.16
CA GLY A 98 2.91 2.67 -11.79
C GLY A 98 3.35 4.08 -11.37
N ARG A 99 4.15 4.77 -12.20
CA ARG A 99 4.63 6.12 -11.87
C ARG A 99 3.48 7.14 -11.76
N GLU A 100 2.60 7.17 -12.74
CA GLU A 100 1.47 8.11 -12.78
C GLU A 100 0.51 7.86 -11.61
N ASN A 101 0.23 6.60 -11.34
CA ASN A 101 -0.62 6.18 -10.24
C ASN A 101 -0.01 6.52 -8.88
N ILE A 102 1.30 6.32 -8.69
CA ILE A 102 2.01 6.72 -7.47
C ILE A 102 1.99 8.25 -7.29
N ILE A 103 2.13 9.03 -8.36
CA ILE A 103 2.03 10.49 -8.30
C ILE A 103 0.64 10.92 -7.82
N GLU A 104 -0.44 10.32 -8.34
CA GLU A 104 -1.80 10.60 -7.93
C GLU A 104 -2.03 10.20 -6.46
N LEU A 105 -1.56 9.01 -6.07
CA LEU A 105 -1.59 8.53 -4.70
C LEU A 105 -0.89 9.49 -3.74
N LEU A 106 0.36 9.88 -4.02
CA LEU A 106 1.15 10.77 -3.17
C LEU A 106 0.51 12.15 -3.03
N LYS A 107 0.00 12.74 -4.12
CA LYS A 107 -0.73 14.01 -4.06
C LYS A 107 -1.99 13.92 -3.19
N THR A 108 -2.69 12.80 -3.27
CA THR A 108 -3.87 12.55 -2.44
C THR A 108 -3.48 12.33 -0.98
N CYS A 109 -2.37 11.61 -0.73
CA CYS A 109 -1.85 11.43 0.63
C CYS A 109 -1.43 12.77 1.26
N MET A 110 -0.80 13.69 0.52
CA MET A 110 -0.50 15.04 1.00
C MET A 110 -1.77 15.81 1.39
N LYS A 111 -2.80 15.75 0.54
CA LYS A 111 -4.08 16.44 0.78
C LYS A 111 -4.75 16.01 2.09
N TYR A 112 -4.66 14.74 2.41
CA TYR A 112 -5.30 14.15 3.60
C TYR A 112 -4.35 13.91 4.75
N GLU A 113 -3.08 14.28 4.64
CA GLU A 113 -2.03 13.98 5.63
C GLU A 113 -2.00 12.48 5.99
N GLN A 114 -2.07 11.63 4.97
CA GLN A 114 -2.06 10.19 5.12
C GLN A 114 -0.61 9.68 5.11
N PRO A 115 -0.17 8.95 6.14
CA PRO A 115 1.14 8.35 6.16
C PRO A 115 1.33 7.29 5.06
N VAL A 116 2.53 7.27 4.50
CA VAL A 116 2.97 6.27 3.52
C VAL A 116 4.17 5.49 4.02
N ILE A 117 4.38 4.30 3.48
CA ILE A 117 5.55 3.49 3.75
C ILE A 117 6.23 3.12 2.42
N MET A 118 7.55 3.29 2.34
CA MET A 118 8.32 2.85 1.17
C MET A 118 8.57 1.35 1.24
N GLY A 119 8.25 0.62 0.18
CA GLY A 119 8.56 -0.79 -0.01
C GLY A 119 9.48 -1.01 -1.22
N THR A 120 10.37 -1.98 -1.14
CA THR A 120 11.27 -2.33 -2.26
C THR A 120 10.70 -3.40 -3.17
N ASP A 121 9.78 -4.22 -2.67
CA ASP A 121 9.27 -5.42 -3.36
C ASP A 121 10.42 -6.27 -3.93
N SER A 122 11.50 -6.35 -3.17
CA SER A 122 12.75 -6.94 -3.62
C SER A 122 12.70 -8.46 -3.60
N HIS A 123 13.03 -9.06 -4.73
CA HIS A 123 13.23 -10.50 -4.88
C HIS A 123 14.72 -10.91 -4.79
N MET A 124 15.59 -9.94 -4.48
CA MET A 124 17.05 -10.12 -4.42
C MET A 124 17.60 -9.42 -3.18
N CYS A 125 18.44 -10.10 -2.41
CA CYS A 125 18.96 -9.61 -1.13
C CYS A 125 19.70 -8.26 -1.23
N PHE A 126 20.38 -7.99 -2.32
CA PHE A 126 21.13 -6.74 -2.53
C PHE A 126 20.25 -5.53 -2.90
N ALA A 127 18.96 -5.71 -3.13
CA ALA A 127 18.02 -4.64 -3.43
C ALA A 127 17.13 -4.27 -2.21
N ILE A 128 17.20 -5.04 -1.12
CA ILE A 128 16.46 -4.76 0.11
C ILE A 128 16.91 -3.40 0.67
N GLY A 129 15.94 -2.53 1.01
CA GLY A 129 16.20 -1.21 1.58
C GLY A 129 16.72 -0.16 0.59
N LYS A 130 16.70 -0.42 -0.71
CA LYS A 130 17.08 0.55 -1.75
C LYS A 130 15.84 1.22 -2.30
N PHE A 131 15.61 2.47 -1.90
CA PHE A 131 14.44 3.27 -2.24
C PHE A 131 14.74 4.41 -3.24
N VAL A 132 15.73 4.22 -4.11
CA VAL A 132 16.27 5.29 -4.97
C VAL A 132 15.19 5.97 -5.80
N GLU A 133 14.35 5.21 -6.50
CA GLU A 133 13.30 5.74 -7.37
C GLU A 133 12.20 6.42 -6.56
N THR A 134 11.79 5.82 -5.45
CA THR A 134 10.78 6.36 -4.55
C THR A 134 11.24 7.67 -3.91
N GLU A 135 12.45 7.70 -3.38
CA GLU A 135 13.00 8.93 -2.77
C GLU A 135 13.18 10.06 -3.80
N GLN A 136 13.58 9.71 -5.03
CA GLN A 136 13.67 10.68 -6.10
C GLN A 136 12.30 11.27 -6.41
N LEU A 137 11.28 10.43 -6.59
CA LEU A 137 9.92 10.88 -6.88
C LEU A 137 9.35 11.73 -5.74
N MET A 138 9.56 11.33 -4.48
CA MET A 138 9.11 12.11 -3.32
C MET A 138 9.76 13.49 -3.27
N ARG A 139 11.07 13.60 -3.60
CA ARG A 139 11.75 14.90 -3.73
C ARG A 139 11.19 15.74 -4.88
N GLU A 140 10.88 15.13 -6.03
CA GLU A 140 10.28 15.83 -7.19
C GLU A 140 8.90 16.42 -6.87
N LEU A 141 8.17 15.81 -5.92
CA LEU A 141 6.84 16.22 -5.51
C LEU A 141 6.83 17.09 -4.23
N ASP A 142 7.99 17.39 -3.66
CA ASP A 142 8.11 18.03 -2.33
C ASP A 142 7.26 17.32 -1.26
N PHE A 143 7.26 15.96 -1.29
CA PHE A 143 6.44 15.16 -0.37
C PHE A 143 6.94 15.32 1.07
N PRO A 144 6.03 15.61 2.05
CA PRO A 144 6.39 15.83 3.44
C PRO A 144 7.07 14.61 4.08
N THR A 145 8.28 14.79 4.60
CA THR A 145 9.07 13.69 5.19
C THR A 145 8.44 13.10 6.44
N GLU A 146 7.67 13.91 7.18
CA GLU A 146 6.92 13.48 8.37
C GLU A 146 5.79 12.49 8.06
N LEU A 147 5.35 12.42 6.81
CA LEU A 147 4.37 11.42 6.36
C LEU A 147 5.03 10.11 5.91
N VAL A 148 6.36 10.03 5.85
CA VAL A 148 7.09 8.81 5.44
C VAL A 148 7.50 8.01 6.67
N LEU A 149 6.82 6.89 6.91
CA LEU A 149 7.02 6.08 8.11
C LEU A 149 8.43 5.49 8.24
N ASN A 150 9.13 5.28 7.11
CA ASN A 150 10.47 4.69 7.10
C ASN A 150 11.55 5.54 7.78
N TYR A 151 11.34 6.86 7.90
CA TYR A 151 12.35 7.76 8.45
C TYR A 151 12.41 7.76 9.99
N ASP A 152 11.36 7.23 10.64
CA ASP A 152 11.35 7.07 12.09
C ASP A 152 10.79 5.68 12.47
N PRO A 153 11.61 4.77 13.01
CA PRO A 153 11.16 3.45 13.45
C PRO A 153 9.99 3.47 14.44
N GLU A 154 9.89 4.51 15.27
CA GLU A 154 8.79 4.66 16.22
C GLU A 154 7.43 4.79 15.53
N ASN A 155 7.39 5.37 14.33
CA ASN A 155 6.15 5.47 13.55
C ASN A 155 5.67 4.09 13.06
N ILE A 156 6.61 3.21 12.72
CA ILE A 156 6.29 1.82 12.35
C ILE A 156 5.79 1.05 13.59
N HIS A 157 6.44 1.21 14.73
CA HIS A 157 5.99 0.61 15.98
C HIS A 157 4.57 1.07 16.36
N LYS A 158 4.28 2.36 16.22
CA LYS A 158 2.93 2.90 16.45
C LYS A 158 1.91 2.28 15.51
N LEU A 159 2.22 2.21 14.21
CA LEU A 159 1.31 1.61 13.20
C LEU A 159 0.95 0.17 13.53
N ILE A 160 1.95 -0.64 13.91
CA ILE A 160 1.75 -2.07 14.22
C ILE A 160 0.92 -2.25 15.50
N ASN A 161 1.13 -1.41 16.52
CA ASN A 161 0.49 -1.54 17.83
C ASN A 161 -0.88 -0.85 17.95
N ILE A 162 -1.37 -0.20 16.89
CA ILE A 162 -2.73 0.35 16.88
C ILE A 162 -3.72 -0.82 16.92
N THR A 163 -4.47 -0.91 18.01
CA THR A 163 -5.63 -1.80 18.12
C THR A 163 -6.87 -1.01 17.72
N LEU A 164 -7.62 -1.52 16.74
CA LEU A 164 -8.90 -0.94 16.30
C LEU A 164 -9.99 -1.17 17.34
#